data_c5e7d1169b228e57a1e4cd29edbbdc27
#
_entry.id   c5e7d1169b228e57a1e4cd29edbbdc27
#
_cell.length_a   1.000
_cell.length_b   1.000
_cell.length_c   1.000
_cell.angle_alpha   90.00
_cell.angle_beta   90.00
_cell.angle_gamma   90.00
#
_symmetry.space_group_name_H-M   'P 1'
#
loop_
_entity.id
_entity.type
_entity.pdbx_description
1 polymer ?
#
loop_
_entity_poly.entity_id
_entity_poly.type
_entity_poly.pdbx_seq_one_letter_code
_entity_poly.pdbx_strand_id
1 'polypeptide(L)'
;MSYLANEYKASVAPALMKKFGYKSVMQIPKLDKVVINVGAGEAKDNAKVIDAIITDLGKITGQKAIPCRAKKSVANFKLREGMPIGAKVTLRGERMYEFVERLFNAALPRVRDFRGINPNAFDGRGNYAMGIKEQLVFPEIEYDKIDKVRGMDIIFVTTANTDVEARELLTLMGAPFAK
;
A
#
# COMPACT_ATOMS: atom_id res chain seq x y z
N MET A 1 -4.83 -5.80 -19.20
CA MET A 1 -5.66 -5.82 -17.96
C MET A 1 -5.01 -6.76 -16.96
N SER A 2 -4.84 -6.31 -15.71
CA SER A 2 -4.30 -7.14 -14.62
C SER A 2 -5.20 -8.36 -14.38
N TYR A 3 -4.59 -9.50 -14.06
CA TYR A 3 -5.30 -10.74 -13.70
C TYR A 3 -6.28 -10.49 -12.54
N LEU A 4 -5.82 -9.84 -11.48
CA LEU A 4 -6.61 -9.53 -10.30
C LEU A 4 -7.82 -8.62 -10.60
N ALA A 5 -7.71 -7.69 -11.57
CA ALA A 5 -8.83 -6.86 -12.00
C ALA A 5 -9.92 -7.66 -12.72
N ASN A 6 -9.53 -8.68 -13.49
CA ASN A 6 -10.47 -9.58 -14.14
C ASN A 6 -11.11 -10.52 -13.13
N GLU A 7 -10.32 -11.06 -12.20
CA GLU A 7 -10.79 -11.92 -11.12
C GLU A 7 -11.78 -11.19 -10.21
N TYR A 8 -11.53 -9.93 -9.89
CA TYR A 8 -12.49 -9.11 -9.14
C TYR A 8 -13.87 -9.10 -9.81
N LYS A 9 -13.93 -8.90 -11.13
CA LYS A 9 -15.20 -8.87 -11.87
C LYS A 9 -15.85 -10.24 -12.00
N ALA A 10 -15.04 -11.29 -12.20
CA ALA A 10 -15.54 -12.65 -12.50
C ALA A 10 -15.99 -13.40 -11.25
N SER A 11 -15.28 -13.27 -10.13
CA SER A 11 -15.49 -14.08 -8.93
C SER A 11 -15.75 -13.26 -7.66
N VAL A 12 -14.96 -12.22 -7.38
CA VAL A 12 -15.02 -11.50 -6.11
C VAL A 12 -16.32 -10.70 -5.98
N ALA A 13 -16.69 -9.92 -6.99
CA ALA A 13 -17.88 -9.08 -6.94
C ALA A 13 -19.18 -9.90 -6.82
N PRO A 14 -19.39 -11.00 -7.57
CA PRO A 14 -20.56 -11.87 -7.37
C PRO A 14 -20.60 -12.52 -5.98
N ALA A 15 -19.45 -12.96 -5.44
CA ALA A 15 -19.34 -13.54 -4.11
C ALA A 15 -19.74 -12.55 -3.00
N LEU A 16 -19.26 -11.30 -3.08
CA LEU A 16 -19.62 -10.23 -2.15
C LEU A 16 -21.11 -9.89 -2.24
N MET A 17 -21.65 -9.81 -3.46
CA MET A 17 -23.06 -9.55 -3.68
C MET A 17 -23.95 -10.61 -3.01
N LYS A 18 -23.58 -11.89 -3.16
CA LYS A 18 -24.29 -13.01 -2.54
C LYS A 18 -24.18 -13.00 -1.02
N LYS A 19 -22.98 -12.70 -0.47
CA LYS A 19 -22.72 -12.75 0.96
C LYS A 19 -23.40 -11.62 1.74
N PHE A 20 -23.37 -10.40 1.21
CA PHE A 20 -23.92 -9.21 1.89
C PHE A 20 -25.31 -8.79 1.38
N GLY A 21 -25.83 -9.43 0.34
CA GLY A 21 -27.19 -9.17 -0.16
C GLY A 21 -27.38 -7.78 -0.77
N TYR A 22 -26.36 -7.24 -1.47
CA TYR A 22 -26.46 -5.92 -2.10
C TYR A 22 -27.55 -5.90 -3.19
N LYS A 23 -28.31 -4.80 -3.23
CA LYS A 23 -29.41 -4.61 -4.20
C LYS A 23 -28.90 -4.14 -5.57
N SER A 24 -27.73 -3.53 -5.63
CA SER A 24 -27.13 -2.99 -6.85
C SER A 24 -25.66 -3.33 -6.95
N VAL A 25 -25.18 -3.59 -8.16
CA VAL A 25 -23.76 -3.83 -8.46
C VAL A 25 -22.87 -2.63 -8.02
N MET A 26 -23.43 -1.42 -8.02
CA MET A 26 -22.72 -0.21 -7.60
C MET A 26 -22.46 -0.13 -6.09
N GLN A 27 -23.15 -0.93 -5.27
CA GLN A 27 -22.95 -1.00 -3.82
C GLN A 27 -21.79 -1.94 -3.43
N ILE A 28 -21.37 -2.80 -4.35
CA ILE A 28 -20.31 -3.78 -4.08
C ILE A 28 -19.01 -3.04 -3.77
N PRO A 29 -18.35 -3.35 -2.63
CA PRO A 29 -17.09 -2.74 -2.28
C PRO A 29 -15.98 -3.09 -3.29
N LYS A 30 -15.17 -2.09 -3.62
CA LYS A 30 -14.02 -2.22 -4.53
C LYS A 30 -12.82 -1.42 -4.00
N LEU A 31 -11.63 -1.73 -4.48
CA LEU A 31 -10.46 -0.90 -4.24
C LEU A 31 -10.61 0.43 -5.01
N ASP A 32 -10.46 1.55 -4.30
CA ASP A 32 -10.42 2.89 -4.90
C ASP A 32 -8.99 3.29 -5.25
N LYS A 33 -8.08 3.12 -4.29
CA LYS A 33 -6.65 3.44 -4.44
C LYS A 33 -5.81 2.66 -3.44
N VAL A 34 -4.52 2.52 -3.76
CA VAL A 34 -3.48 2.09 -2.83
C VAL A 34 -2.48 3.22 -2.67
N VAL A 35 -2.20 3.60 -1.43
CA VAL A 35 -1.21 4.62 -1.10
C VAL A 35 -0.03 3.96 -0.43
N ILE A 36 1.17 4.21 -0.97
CA ILE A 36 2.42 3.75 -0.40
C ILE A 36 3.16 4.98 0.11
N ASN A 37 3.55 4.95 1.38
CA ASN A 37 4.26 6.05 2.03
C ASN A 37 5.55 5.56 2.67
N VAL A 38 6.62 6.34 2.49
CA VAL A 38 7.90 6.13 3.16
C VAL A 38 8.23 7.39 3.95
N GLY A 39 8.32 7.24 5.27
CA GLY A 39 8.78 8.30 6.16
C GLY A 39 10.31 8.34 6.19
N ALA A 40 10.90 9.51 6.02
CA ALA A 40 12.34 9.72 6.03
C ALA A 40 12.71 10.91 6.92
N GLY A 41 12.70 10.71 8.24
CA GLY A 41 13.10 11.75 9.20
C GLY A 41 14.56 12.20 9.04
N GLU A 42 15.41 11.36 8.48
CA GLU A 42 16.83 11.67 8.17
C GLU A 42 17.02 12.63 6.98
N ALA A 43 15.97 12.81 6.16
CA ALA A 43 15.99 13.71 5.01
C ALA A 43 16.16 15.19 5.39
N LYS A 44 15.91 15.55 6.64
CA LYS A 44 16.19 16.89 7.18
C LYS A 44 17.67 17.25 7.12
N ASP A 45 18.55 16.26 7.30
CA ASP A 45 19.99 16.43 7.32
C ASP A 45 20.62 16.17 5.93
N ASN A 46 19.98 15.31 5.12
CA ASN A 46 20.43 14.95 3.77
C ASN A 46 19.26 14.81 2.78
N ALA A 47 19.05 15.84 1.97
CA ALA A 47 17.95 15.87 0.98
C ALA A 47 18.07 14.77 -0.11
N LYS A 48 19.28 14.26 -0.41
CA LYS A 48 19.50 13.19 -1.40
C LYS A 48 18.79 11.89 -1.03
N VAL A 49 18.52 11.67 0.26
CA VAL A 49 17.77 10.52 0.76
C VAL A 49 16.36 10.44 0.11
N ILE A 50 15.71 11.57 -0.10
CA ILE A 50 14.38 11.62 -0.73
C ILE A 50 14.45 11.16 -2.19
N ASP A 51 15.49 11.55 -2.92
CA ASP A 51 15.64 11.16 -4.33
C ASP A 51 15.87 9.64 -4.46
N ALA A 52 16.63 9.04 -3.53
CA ALA A 52 16.79 7.59 -3.45
C ALA A 52 15.44 6.89 -3.19
N ILE A 53 14.65 7.38 -2.21
CA ILE A 53 13.32 6.83 -1.91
C ILE A 53 12.36 6.97 -3.10
N ILE A 54 12.36 8.12 -3.78
CA ILE A 54 11.53 8.34 -4.99
C ILE A 54 11.91 7.35 -6.09
N THR A 55 13.20 7.09 -6.26
CA THR A 55 13.71 6.13 -7.24
C THR A 55 13.26 4.71 -6.90
N ASP A 56 13.40 4.27 -5.65
CA ASP A 56 12.99 2.94 -5.20
C ASP A 56 11.48 2.75 -5.32
N LEU A 57 10.68 3.72 -4.86
CA LEU A 57 9.23 3.67 -5.03
C LEU A 57 8.84 3.65 -6.51
N GLY A 58 9.57 4.37 -7.36
CA GLY A 58 9.36 4.36 -8.80
C GLY A 58 9.59 2.98 -9.43
N LYS A 59 10.63 2.25 -9.00
CA LYS A 59 10.90 0.87 -9.44
C LYS A 59 9.80 -0.09 -8.99
N ILE A 60 9.40 -0.02 -7.71
CA ILE A 60 8.36 -0.90 -7.14
C ILE A 60 7.00 -0.69 -7.81
N THR A 61 6.61 0.55 -8.05
CA THR A 61 5.25 0.90 -8.46
C THR A 61 5.08 1.18 -9.95
N GLY A 62 6.17 1.40 -10.67
CA GLY A 62 6.12 1.87 -12.06
C GLY A 62 5.59 3.31 -12.21
N GLN A 63 5.46 4.06 -11.09
CA GLN A 63 4.97 5.44 -11.07
C GLN A 63 5.89 6.31 -10.22
N LYS A 64 6.20 7.52 -10.70
CA LYS A 64 7.02 8.47 -9.96
C LYS A 64 6.36 8.87 -8.64
N ALA A 65 7.07 8.68 -7.52
CA ALA A 65 6.63 9.12 -6.20
C ALA A 65 6.74 10.65 -6.05
N ILE A 66 5.93 11.19 -5.14
CA ILE A 66 5.89 12.63 -4.83
C ILE A 66 6.54 12.85 -3.46
N PRO A 67 7.47 13.82 -3.31
CA PRO A 67 8.03 14.16 -2.02
C PRO A 67 6.96 14.76 -1.11
N CYS A 68 6.92 14.30 0.13
CA CYS A 68 6.07 14.84 1.18
C CYS A 68 6.83 15.93 1.93
N ARG A 69 6.26 17.12 2.01
CA ARG A 69 6.85 18.28 2.68
C ARG A 69 6.18 18.54 4.03
N ALA A 70 6.96 19.03 4.99
CA ALA A 70 6.46 19.42 6.30
C ALA A 70 5.47 20.59 6.16
N LYS A 71 4.32 20.48 6.81
CA LYS A 71 3.25 21.50 6.80
C LYS A 71 3.46 22.60 7.84
N LYS A 72 4.24 22.31 8.89
CA LYS A 72 4.52 23.23 10.01
C LYS A 72 5.96 23.07 10.45
N SER A 73 6.55 24.15 10.94
CA SER A 73 7.84 24.14 11.59
C SER A 73 7.72 23.58 13.01
N VAL A 74 8.59 22.63 13.39
CA VAL A 74 8.63 22.01 14.72
C VAL A 74 10.07 22.03 15.21
N ALA A 75 10.35 22.87 16.22
CA ALA A 75 11.71 23.09 16.75
C ALA A 75 12.33 21.82 17.33
N ASN A 76 11.57 21.03 18.09
CA ASN A 76 12.04 19.79 18.72
C ASN A 76 12.57 18.77 17.71
N PHE A 77 11.99 18.73 16.50
CA PHE A 77 12.44 17.84 15.41
C PHE A 77 13.40 18.52 14.43
N LYS A 78 13.78 19.77 14.69
CA LYS A 78 14.61 20.60 13.78
C LYS A 78 14.01 20.68 12.37
N LEU A 79 12.67 20.74 12.27
CA LEU A 79 11.92 20.81 11.03
C LEU A 79 11.50 22.25 10.75
N ARG A 80 11.64 22.67 9.49
CA ARG A 80 11.07 23.90 8.95
C ARG A 80 9.96 23.55 7.96
N GLU A 81 8.98 24.41 7.85
CA GLU A 81 7.93 24.30 6.84
C GLU A 81 8.54 24.21 5.43
N GLY A 82 7.97 23.32 4.60
CA GLY A 82 8.46 23.06 3.25
C GLY A 82 9.60 22.06 3.14
N MET A 83 10.26 21.65 4.24
CA MET A 83 11.32 20.63 4.18
C MET A 83 10.76 19.27 3.77
N PRO A 84 11.45 18.52 2.87
CA PRO A 84 11.03 17.17 2.51
C PRO A 84 11.27 16.21 3.68
N ILE A 85 10.24 15.42 4.05
CA ILE A 85 10.26 14.51 5.19
C ILE A 85 9.89 13.07 4.82
N GLY A 86 9.61 12.82 3.56
CA GLY A 86 9.24 11.50 3.06
C GLY A 86 8.81 11.56 1.60
N ALA A 87 8.37 10.42 1.09
CA ALA A 87 7.78 10.33 -0.25
C ALA A 87 6.57 9.41 -0.23
N LYS A 88 5.61 9.66 -1.11
CA LYS A 88 4.42 8.85 -1.29
C LYS A 88 4.09 8.63 -2.76
N VAL A 89 3.42 7.53 -3.04
CA VAL A 89 2.81 7.27 -4.33
C VAL A 89 1.37 6.82 -4.14
N THR A 90 0.48 7.24 -5.02
CA THR A 90 -0.93 6.82 -5.02
C THR A 90 -1.21 6.10 -6.32
N LEU A 91 -1.57 4.82 -6.22
CA LEU A 91 -1.88 3.96 -7.34
C LEU A 91 -3.39 3.83 -7.50
N ARG A 92 -3.87 3.85 -8.74
CA ARG A 92 -5.27 3.67 -9.13
C ARG A 92 -5.37 2.81 -10.39
N GLY A 93 -6.56 2.26 -10.62
CA GLY A 93 -6.87 1.51 -11.83
C GLY A 93 -5.99 0.29 -12.02
N GLU A 94 -5.49 0.06 -13.24
CA GLU A 94 -4.74 -1.14 -13.60
C GLU A 94 -3.45 -1.30 -12.80
N ARG A 95 -2.65 -0.23 -12.68
CA ARG A 95 -1.41 -0.23 -11.88
C ARG A 95 -1.62 -0.58 -10.42
N MET A 96 -2.76 -0.20 -9.85
CA MET A 96 -3.13 -0.55 -8.48
C MET A 96 -3.33 -2.06 -8.34
N TYR A 97 -4.10 -2.67 -9.23
CA TYR A 97 -4.33 -4.12 -9.20
C TYR A 97 -3.07 -4.92 -9.44
N GLU A 98 -2.23 -4.51 -10.38
CA GLU A 98 -0.92 -5.14 -10.63
C GLU A 98 0.01 -5.07 -9.42
N PHE A 99 0.04 -3.93 -8.74
CA PHE A 99 0.82 -3.78 -7.50
C PHE A 99 0.29 -4.69 -6.40
N VAL A 100 -1.04 -4.75 -6.18
CA VAL A 100 -1.65 -5.60 -5.15
C VAL A 100 -1.38 -7.08 -5.44
N GLU A 101 -1.48 -7.50 -6.69
CA GLU A 101 -1.18 -8.87 -7.12
C GLU A 101 0.28 -9.26 -6.80
N ARG A 102 1.24 -8.40 -7.17
CA ARG A 102 2.67 -8.63 -6.85
C ARG A 102 2.94 -8.59 -5.35
N LEU A 103 2.28 -7.70 -4.62
CA LEU A 103 2.42 -7.60 -3.17
C LEU A 103 2.00 -8.91 -2.50
N PHE A 104 0.82 -9.45 -2.82
CA PHE A 104 0.31 -10.66 -2.17
C PHE A 104 1.04 -11.93 -2.61
N ASN A 105 1.36 -12.07 -3.88
CA ASN A 105 1.90 -13.30 -4.45
C ASN A 105 3.43 -13.35 -4.43
N ALA A 106 4.12 -12.22 -4.53
CA ALA A 106 5.58 -12.18 -4.65
C ALA A 106 6.28 -11.54 -3.44
N ALA A 107 5.82 -10.38 -2.97
CA ALA A 107 6.52 -9.63 -1.92
C ALA A 107 6.25 -10.19 -0.51
N LEU A 108 4.99 -10.41 -0.13
CA LEU A 108 4.66 -10.90 1.21
C LEU A 108 5.27 -12.27 1.56
N PRO A 109 5.30 -13.27 0.65
CA PRO A 109 5.96 -14.54 0.94
C PRO A 109 7.47 -14.43 1.19
N ARG A 110 8.11 -13.36 0.72
CA ARG A 110 9.54 -13.08 0.93
C ARG A 110 9.84 -12.36 2.25
N VAL A 111 8.80 -11.89 2.95
CA VAL A 111 8.98 -11.28 4.27
C VAL A 111 9.48 -12.34 5.24
N ARG A 112 10.56 -12.01 5.98
CA ARG A 112 11.13 -12.90 6.98
C ARG A 112 10.12 -13.19 8.08
N ASP A 113 9.97 -14.48 8.44
CA ASP A 113 9.03 -14.97 9.47
C ASP A 113 7.56 -14.54 9.22
N PHE A 114 7.15 -14.50 7.96
CA PHE A 114 5.80 -14.12 7.61
C PHE A 114 4.76 -15.12 8.11
N ARG A 115 3.82 -14.65 8.95
CA ARG A 115 2.73 -15.44 9.53
C ARG A 115 1.35 -14.96 9.09
N GLY A 116 1.28 -14.07 8.13
CA GLY A 116 0.07 -13.39 7.70
C GLY A 116 0.04 -11.91 8.10
N ILE A 117 -0.84 -11.15 7.45
CA ILE A 117 -1.06 -9.74 7.75
C ILE A 117 -2.06 -9.59 8.90
N ASN A 118 -1.94 -8.50 9.67
CA ASN A 118 -2.79 -8.27 10.84
C ASN A 118 -4.27 -8.11 10.42
N PRO A 119 -5.18 -8.97 10.92
CA PRO A 119 -6.60 -8.91 10.56
C PRO A 119 -7.36 -7.72 11.17
N ASN A 120 -6.77 -7.01 12.14
CA ASN A 120 -7.42 -5.93 12.89
C ASN A 120 -6.88 -4.53 12.56
N ALA A 121 -6.12 -4.37 11.47
CA ALA A 121 -5.53 -3.10 11.07
C ALA A 121 -6.45 -2.27 10.13
N PHE A 122 -7.74 -2.28 10.42
CA PHE A 122 -8.76 -1.46 9.74
C PHE A 122 -9.03 -0.18 10.53
N ASP A 123 -9.52 0.85 9.86
CA ASP A 123 -9.75 2.20 10.42
C ASP A 123 -11.19 2.44 10.91
N GLY A 124 -12.06 1.45 10.89
CA GLY A 124 -13.49 1.58 11.20
C GLY A 124 -14.37 2.05 10.03
N ARG A 125 -13.75 2.37 8.89
CA ARG A 125 -14.42 2.86 7.66
C ARG A 125 -14.11 2.03 6.42
N GLY A 126 -13.61 0.82 6.62
CA GLY A 126 -13.31 -0.11 5.54
C GLY A 126 -11.97 0.15 4.82
N ASN A 127 -11.06 0.95 5.36
CA ASN A 127 -9.70 1.06 4.85
C ASN A 127 -8.76 0.19 5.69
N TYR A 128 -7.73 -0.35 5.04
CA TYR A 128 -6.76 -1.23 5.66
C TYR A 128 -5.35 -0.68 5.52
N ALA A 129 -4.56 -0.75 6.59
CA ALA A 129 -3.17 -0.30 6.57
C ALA A 129 -2.23 -1.41 7.03
N MET A 130 -1.09 -1.55 6.36
CA MET A 130 -0.03 -2.47 6.75
C MET A 130 1.34 -1.82 6.59
N GLY A 131 2.28 -2.19 7.47
CA GLY A 131 3.68 -1.79 7.37
C GLY A 131 4.56 -2.93 6.87
N ILE A 132 5.48 -2.61 5.98
CA ILE A 132 6.58 -3.48 5.56
C ILE A 132 7.87 -2.90 6.11
N LYS A 133 8.67 -3.72 6.79
CA LYS A 133 9.91 -3.26 7.45
C LYS A 133 11.05 -3.00 6.47
N GLU A 134 11.08 -3.71 5.35
CA GLU A 134 12.20 -3.73 4.41
C GLU A 134 11.71 -3.65 2.95
N GLN A 135 12.21 -2.71 2.16
CA GLN A 135 11.89 -2.63 0.73
C GLN A 135 12.46 -3.79 -0.08
N LEU A 136 13.41 -4.54 0.46
CA LEU A 136 14.08 -5.68 -0.19
C LEU A 136 13.14 -6.87 -0.47
N VAL A 137 11.95 -6.90 0.14
CA VAL A 137 10.94 -7.93 -0.14
C VAL A 137 10.42 -7.83 -1.58
N PHE A 138 10.51 -6.65 -2.19
CA PHE A 138 10.13 -6.46 -3.59
C PHE A 138 11.25 -6.93 -4.53
N PRO A 139 10.96 -7.83 -5.49
CA PRO A 139 11.96 -8.38 -6.41
C PRO A 139 12.60 -7.34 -7.33
N GLU A 140 11.96 -6.19 -7.52
CA GLU A 140 12.43 -5.08 -8.34
C GLU A 140 13.59 -4.29 -7.69
N ILE A 141 13.84 -4.53 -6.40
CA ILE A 141 14.88 -3.83 -5.64
C ILE A 141 16.10 -4.74 -5.48
N GLU A 142 17.22 -4.31 -6.01
CA GLU A 142 18.51 -4.98 -5.90
C GLU A 142 19.24 -4.48 -4.64
N TYR A 143 19.76 -5.41 -3.82
CA TYR A 143 20.46 -5.10 -2.58
C TYR A 143 21.65 -4.16 -2.78
N ASP A 144 22.42 -4.37 -3.84
CA ASP A 144 23.65 -3.60 -4.11
C ASP A 144 23.40 -2.16 -4.56
N LYS A 145 22.16 -1.82 -4.91
CA LYS A 145 21.78 -0.50 -5.44
C LYS A 145 21.01 0.36 -4.44
N ILE A 146 20.78 -0.13 -3.25
CA ILE A 146 20.08 0.63 -2.20
C ILE A 146 21.09 1.38 -1.32
N ASP A 147 20.71 2.59 -0.94
CA ASP A 147 21.46 3.41 0.04
C ASP A 147 21.28 2.87 1.48
N LYS A 148 20.04 2.53 1.84
CA LYS A 148 19.68 2.04 3.17
C LYS A 148 18.40 1.22 3.12
N VAL A 149 18.30 0.22 4.00
CA VAL A 149 17.05 -0.51 4.21
C VAL A 149 16.04 0.41 4.90
N ARG A 150 14.85 0.55 4.28
CA ARG A 150 13.75 1.38 4.77
C ARG A 150 12.44 0.61 4.73
N GLY A 151 11.63 0.88 5.74
CA GLY A 151 10.24 0.41 5.76
C GLY A 151 9.31 1.32 4.98
N MET A 152 8.12 0.83 4.73
CA MET A 152 7.05 1.58 4.09
C MET A 152 5.68 1.17 4.64
N ASP A 153 4.75 2.12 4.60
CA ASP A 153 3.36 1.89 4.93
C ASP A 153 2.55 1.77 3.64
N ILE A 154 1.71 0.75 3.56
CA ILE A 154 0.82 0.48 2.43
C ILE A 154 -0.61 0.59 2.93
N ILE A 155 -1.38 1.50 2.35
CA ILE A 155 -2.75 1.79 2.74
C ILE A 155 -3.68 1.44 1.59
N PHE A 156 -4.60 0.51 1.83
CA PHE A 156 -5.66 0.13 0.90
C PHE A 156 -6.90 0.95 1.22
N VAL A 157 -7.30 1.79 0.31
CA VAL A 157 -8.53 2.56 0.42
C VAL A 157 -9.60 1.86 -0.41
N THR A 158 -10.69 1.51 0.26
CA THR A 158 -11.81 0.81 -0.37
C THR A 158 -13.07 1.68 -0.37
N THR A 159 -14.08 1.26 -1.12
CA THR A 159 -15.41 1.86 -1.08
C THR A 159 -16.36 1.15 -0.11
N ALA A 160 -15.85 0.23 0.70
CA ALA A 160 -16.64 -0.45 1.72
C ALA A 160 -17.12 0.53 2.81
N ASN A 161 -18.30 0.30 3.34
CA ASN A 161 -18.84 1.11 4.44
C ASN A 161 -18.40 0.58 5.81
N THR A 162 -18.05 -0.69 5.89
CA THR A 162 -17.67 -1.37 7.13
C THR A 162 -16.38 -2.17 6.96
N ASP A 163 -15.65 -2.37 8.06
CA ASP A 163 -14.42 -3.16 8.09
C ASP A 163 -14.67 -4.63 7.72
N VAL A 164 -15.85 -5.15 8.03
CA VAL A 164 -16.24 -6.54 7.71
C VAL A 164 -16.31 -6.74 6.19
N GLU A 165 -16.94 -5.79 5.48
CA GLU A 165 -17.01 -5.81 4.02
C GLU A 165 -15.63 -5.68 3.37
N ALA A 166 -14.80 -4.76 3.88
CA ALA A 166 -13.45 -4.56 3.39
C ALA A 166 -12.54 -5.78 3.64
N ARG A 167 -12.66 -6.41 4.80
CA ARG A 167 -11.91 -7.62 5.13
C ARG A 167 -12.27 -8.76 4.19
N GLU A 168 -13.56 -8.95 3.92
CA GLU A 168 -14.01 -9.97 2.97
C GLU A 168 -13.54 -9.69 1.56
N LEU A 169 -13.62 -8.42 1.11
CA LEU A 169 -13.09 -7.99 -0.17
C LEU A 169 -11.61 -8.37 -0.31
N LEU A 170 -10.76 -7.98 0.66
CA LEU A 170 -9.33 -8.26 0.63
C LEU A 170 -9.04 -9.76 0.71
N THR A 171 -9.80 -10.52 1.51
CA THR A 171 -9.68 -11.98 1.62
C THR A 171 -9.95 -12.66 0.28
N LEU A 172 -11.02 -12.28 -0.40
CA LEU A 172 -11.37 -12.81 -1.73
C LEU A 172 -10.38 -12.40 -2.81
N MET A 173 -9.68 -11.28 -2.63
CA MET A 173 -8.58 -10.84 -3.49
C MET A 173 -7.23 -11.53 -3.18
N GLY A 174 -7.20 -12.47 -2.23
CA GLY A 174 -6.01 -13.24 -1.89
C GLY A 174 -5.13 -12.64 -0.79
N ALA A 175 -5.62 -11.69 -0.01
CA ALA A 175 -4.87 -11.15 1.12
C ALA A 175 -4.62 -12.22 2.20
N PRO A 176 -3.37 -12.51 2.55
CA PRO A 176 -3.01 -13.58 3.50
C PRO A 176 -3.14 -13.09 4.95
N PHE A 177 -4.35 -12.98 5.46
CA PHE A 177 -4.58 -12.62 6.87
C PHE A 177 -4.08 -13.71 7.83
N ALA A 178 -3.49 -13.29 8.96
CA ALA A 178 -3.16 -14.19 10.04
C ALA A 178 -4.43 -14.82 10.62
N LYS A 179 -4.33 -16.12 10.96
CA LYS A 179 -5.42 -16.88 11.59
C LYS A 179 -5.51 -16.60 13.08
#